data_fc51064939ca91f4682c69455fe1ec5a
#
_entry.id   fc51064939ca91f4682c69455fe1ec5a
#
_cell.length_a   1.000
_cell.length_b   1.000
_cell.length_c   1.000
_cell.angle_alpha   90.00
_cell.angle_beta   90.00
_cell.angle_gamma   90.00
#
_symmetry.space_group_name_H-M   'P 1'
#
loop_
_entity.id
_entity.type
_entity.pdbx_description
1 polymer ?
#
loop_
_entity_poly.entity_id
_entity_poly.type
_entity_poly.pdbx_seq_one_letter_code
_entity_poly.pdbx_strand_id
1 'polypeptide(L)'
;MSQIIETIHEDYRDYITVRFFTGMRPSELHALTWEKIDFARREIFVDVTINVGDMEEDDTKNEFSERVIDMNPMVFEALKRQKHQFGKISKYVFCNSTGGPVDTKNFQSRIWNTVLDKLELPRRRPYQTRHTAATLWLSSGENPEWIARQMGHSSTQMLFTTYSRWVPNLTRRDGSAFEAMLQTNGFVTFDAGDAA
;
A
#
# COMPACT_ATOMS: atom_id res chain seq x y z
N MET A 1 -7.81 -3.96 9.19
CA MET A 1 -7.89 -3.68 7.73
C MET A 1 -9.16 -4.27 7.12
N SER A 2 -9.35 -5.59 7.13
CA SER A 2 -10.55 -6.25 6.56
C SER A 2 -11.85 -5.64 7.08
N GLN A 3 -11.99 -5.44 8.38
CA GLN A 3 -13.15 -4.79 8.98
C GLN A 3 -13.44 -3.39 8.41
N ILE A 4 -12.40 -2.60 8.11
CA ILE A 4 -12.58 -1.28 7.49
C ILE A 4 -13.15 -1.43 6.09
N ILE A 5 -12.60 -2.34 5.27
CA ILE A 5 -13.05 -2.59 3.89
C ILE A 5 -14.50 -3.11 3.87
N GLU A 6 -14.89 -3.92 4.84
CA GLU A 6 -16.25 -4.46 4.95
C GLU A 6 -17.26 -3.43 5.46
N THR A 7 -16.83 -2.54 6.36
CA THR A 7 -17.72 -1.57 7.04
C THR A 7 -17.91 -0.29 6.24
N ILE A 8 -16.92 0.10 5.42
CA ILE A 8 -17.00 1.33 4.62
C ILE A 8 -18.16 1.25 3.60
N HIS A 9 -18.73 2.41 3.27
CA HIS A 9 -19.78 2.48 2.24
C HIS A 9 -19.30 1.86 0.93
N GLU A 10 -20.17 1.15 0.23
CA GLU A 10 -19.83 0.38 -0.98
C GLU A 10 -19.14 1.22 -2.06
N ASP A 11 -19.53 2.47 -2.25
CA ASP A 11 -18.92 3.40 -3.22
C ASP A 11 -17.43 3.66 -2.95
N TYR A 12 -16.98 3.48 -1.70
CA TYR A 12 -15.59 3.69 -1.29
C TYR A 12 -14.82 2.40 -1.05
N ARG A 13 -15.46 1.24 -1.20
CA ARG A 13 -14.83 -0.06 -0.92
C ARG A 13 -13.66 -0.33 -1.83
N ASP A 14 -13.81 -0.11 -3.12
CA ASP A 14 -12.74 -0.30 -4.10
C ASP A 14 -11.64 0.75 -3.94
N TYR A 15 -12.01 2.00 -3.65
CA TYR A 15 -11.05 3.06 -3.34
C TYR A 15 -10.17 2.71 -2.14
N ILE A 16 -10.74 2.29 -1.02
CA ILE A 16 -9.97 1.96 0.18
C ILE A 16 -9.16 0.67 0.01
N THR A 17 -9.67 -0.29 -0.77
CA THR A 17 -8.94 -1.51 -1.14
C THR A 17 -7.67 -1.16 -1.91
N VAL A 18 -7.78 -0.34 -2.96
CA VAL A 18 -6.61 0.09 -3.72
C VAL A 18 -5.62 0.85 -2.83
N ARG A 19 -6.09 1.72 -1.93
CA ARG A 19 -5.20 2.42 -0.97
C ARG A 19 -4.39 1.46 -0.10
N PHE A 20 -5.03 0.44 0.47
CA PHE A 20 -4.37 -0.51 1.37
C PHE A 20 -3.35 -1.40 0.65
N PHE A 21 -3.60 -1.74 -0.61
CA PHE A 21 -2.83 -2.77 -1.31
C PHE A 21 -1.87 -2.24 -2.38
N THR A 22 -1.84 -0.93 -2.64
CA THR A 22 -0.86 -0.31 -3.55
C THR A 22 0.15 0.58 -2.84
N GLY A 23 -0.16 1.02 -1.62
CA GLY A 23 0.67 2.01 -0.92
C GLY A 23 0.78 3.36 -1.63
N MET A 24 -0.07 3.67 -2.61
CA MET A 24 -0.09 4.97 -3.29
C MET A 24 -0.32 6.12 -2.33
N ARG A 25 0.28 7.28 -2.62
CA ARG A 25 -0.05 8.52 -1.93
C ARG A 25 -1.49 8.95 -2.27
N PRO A 26 -2.20 9.62 -1.36
CA PRO A 26 -3.56 10.11 -1.65
C PRO A 26 -3.62 10.97 -2.92
N SER A 27 -2.67 11.88 -3.09
CA SER A 27 -2.56 12.77 -4.26
C SER A 27 -2.38 12.02 -5.58
N GLU A 28 -1.61 10.92 -5.57
CA GLU A 28 -1.41 10.04 -6.72
C GLU A 28 -2.70 9.29 -7.07
N LEU A 29 -3.38 8.75 -6.05
CA LEU A 29 -4.61 8.00 -6.25
C LEU A 29 -5.76 8.90 -6.73
N HIS A 30 -5.84 10.15 -6.26
CA HIS A 30 -6.85 11.10 -6.71
C HIS A 30 -6.57 11.60 -8.14
N ALA A 31 -5.29 11.62 -8.57
CA ALA A 31 -4.89 11.97 -9.93
C ALA A 31 -5.05 10.82 -10.93
N LEU A 32 -5.22 9.58 -10.43
CA LEU A 32 -5.20 8.38 -11.25
C LEU A 32 -6.32 8.39 -12.29
N THR A 33 -5.94 8.24 -13.56
CA THR A 33 -6.87 8.15 -14.70
C THR A 33 -6.87 6.76 -15.31
N TRP A 34 -7.91 6.43 -16.07
CA TRP A 34 -8.04 5.13 -16.73
C TRP A 34 -6.95 4.85 -17.75
N GLU A 35 -6.34 5.89 -18.33
CA GLU A 35 -5.23 5.77 -19.29
C GLU A 35 -3.95 5.21 -18.64
N LYS A 36 -3.84 5.34 -17.32
CA LYS A 36 -2.70 4.88 -16.52
C LYS A 36 -2.87 3.45 -16.00
N ILE A 37 -3.96 2.76 -16.36
CA ILE A 37 -4.27 1.40 -15.93
C ILE A 37 -4.08 0.43 -17.09
N ASP A 38 -3.04 -0.41 -17.00
CA ASP A 38 -2.85 -1.53 -17.92
C ASP A 38 -3.38 -2.82 -17.30
N PHE A 39 -4.59 -3.21 -17.70
CA PHE A 39 -5.21 -4.46 -17.21
C PHE A 39 -4.55 -5.72 -17.78
N ALA A 40 -3.93 -5.65 -18.96
CA ALA A 40 -3.28 -6.80 -19.59
C ALA A 40 -1.98 -7.16 -18.85
N ARG A 41 -1.19 -6.13 -18.51
CA ARG A 41 0.06 -6.29 -17.78
C ARG A 41 -0.13 -6.31 -16.26
N ARG A 42 -1.33 -5.91 -15.78
CA ARG A 42 -1.63 -5.69 -14.37
C ARG A 42 -0.72 -4.63 -13.74
N GLU A 43 -0.61 -3.49 -14.39
CA GLU A 43 0.26 -2.39 -14.01
C GLU A 43 -0.53 -1.08 -13.86
N ILE A 44 -0.11 -0.25 -12.91
CA ILE A 44 -0.59 1.11 -12.69
C ILE A 44 0.59 2.05 -12.91
N PHE A 45 0.47 2.98 -13.86
CA PHE A 45 1.48 4.01 -14.10
C PHE A 45 1.21 5.22 -13.22
N VAL A 46 2.15 5.59 -12.36
CA VAL A 46 2.08 6.76 -11.50
C VAL A 46 3.07 7.80 -12.00
N ASP A 47 2.58 8.92 -12.51
CA ASP A 47 3.40 10.02 -13.05
C ASP A 47 2.85 11.40 -12.68
N VAL A 48 1.63 11.48 -12.16
CA VAL A 48 0.97 12.74 -11.83
C VAL A 48 0.43 12.71 -10.42
N THR A 49 0.54 13.86 -9.76
CA THR A 49 -0.10 14.13 -8.47
C THR A 49 -1.03 15.32 -8.59
N ILE A 50 -2.23 15.22 -8.04
CA ILE A 50 -3.14 16.36 -7.88
C ILE A 50 -3.13 16.78 -6.41
N ASN A 51 -2.64 17.97 -6.12
CA ASN A 51 -2.83 18.60 -4.83
C ASN A 51 -4.26 19.19 -4.79
N VAL A 52 -5.24 18.38 -4.40
CA VAL A 52 -6.58 18.88 -4.09
C VAL A 52 -6.55 19.38 -2.65
N GLY A 53 -6.24 20.67 -2.50
CA GLY A 53 -6.31 21.47 -1.30
C GLY A 53 -6.18 20.76 0.04
N ASP A 54 -5.04 20.90 0.66
CA ASP A 54 -4.60 20.61 2.02
C ASP A 54 -3.79 19.36 2.30
N MET A 55 -2.54 19.63 2.53
CA MET A 55 -1.71 19.33 3.70
C MET A 55 -2.01 17.99 4.40
N GLU A 56 -1.98 16.90 3.72
CA GLU A 56 -1.20 15.80 4.22
C GLU A 56 0.24 16.25 3.93
N GLU A 57 1.09 16.40 4.95
CA GLU A 57 2.52 16.61 4.82
C GLU A 57 3.04 15.47 3.94
N ASP A 58 3.05 15.72 2.66
CA ASP A 58 3.57 14.78 1.70
C ASP A 58 4.99 15.21 1.45
N ASP A 59 5.91 14.30 1.65
CA ASP A 59 7.30 14.45 1.28
C ASP A 59 7.38 15.16 -0.07
N THR A 60 8.16 16.21 -0.08
CA THR A 60 8.50 17.04 -1.24
C THR A 60 8.56 16.22 -2.52
N LYS A 61 7.95 16.76 -3.60
CA LYS A 61 8.06 16.26 -4.97
C LYS A 61 9.50 15.84 -5.27
N ASN A 62 9.78 14.56 -5.18
CA ASN A 62 11.04 13.98 -5.63
C ASN A 62 10.84 13.49 -7.07
N GLU A 63 11.85 13.65 -7.90
CA GLU A 63 11.94 13.13 -9.29
C GLU A 63 11.67 11.61 -9.41
N PHE A 64 11.64 10.89 -8.28
CA PHE A 64 11.34 9.46 -8.15
C PHE A 64 9.85 9.12 -8.06
N SER A 65 8.94 10.08 -8.29
CA SER A 65 7.50 9.81 -8.22
C SER A 65 6.96 9.00 -9.40
N GLU A 66 7.65 9.04 -10.55
CA GLU A 66 7.26 8.24 -11.71
C GLU A 66 7.64 6.78 -11.50
N ARG A 67 6.65 5.91 -11.54
CA ARG A 67 6.85 4.48 -11.31
C ARG A 67 5.70 3.64 -11.81
N VAL A 68 5.96 2.35 -11.93
CA VAL A 68 4.95 1.33 -12.18
C VAL A 68 4.64 0.59 -10.88
N ILE A 69 3.37 0.45 -10.56
CA ILE A 69 2.88 -0.34 -9.43
C ILE A 69 2.25 -1.63 -9.96
N ASP A 70 2.68 -2.75 -9.41
CA ASP A 70 2.13 -4.06 -9.75
C ASP A 70 0.76 -4.26 -9.08
N MET A 71 -0.23 -4.72 -9.84
CA MET A 71 -1.54 -5.04 -9.30
C MET A 71 -1.56 -6.46 -8.74
N ASN A 72 -1.70 -6.60 -7.43
CA ASN A 72 -2.13 -7.86 -6.86
C ASN A 72 -3.60 -8.17 -7.22
N PRO A 73 -4.08 -9.42 -7.01
CA PRO A 73 -5.45 -9.80 -7.37
C PRO A 73 -6.54 -8.93 -6.75
N MET A 74 -6.35 -8.45 -5.51
CA MET A 74 -7.32 -7.59 -4.82
C MET A 74 -7.47 -6.24 -5.52
N VAL A 75 -6.35 -5.62 -5.90
CA VAL A 75 -6.30 -4.36 -6.63
C VAL A 75 -6.90 -4.51 -8.02
N PHE A 76 -6.53 -5.58 -8.73
CA PHE A 76 -7.04 -5.85 -10.08
C PHE A 76 -8.56 -5.97 -10.10
N GLU A 77 -9.14 -6.77 -9.21
CA GLU A 77 -10.60 -6.93 -9.15
C GLU A 77 -11.33 -5.66 -8.68
N ALA A 78 -10.74 -4.89 -7.75
CA ALA A 78 -11.27 -3.60 -7.34
C ALA A 78 -11.33 -2.61 -8.52
N LEU A 79 -10.24 -2.48 -9.28
CA LEU A 79 -10.17 -1.61 -10.45
C LEU A 79 -11.10 -2.06 -11.59
N LYS A 80 -11.29 -3.37 -11.78
CA LYS A 80 -12.27 -3.91 -12.73
C LYS A 80 -13.71 -3.50 -12.39
N ARG A 81 -14.12 -3.66 -11.12
CA ARG A 81 -15.45 -3.24 -10.65
C ARG A 81 -15.62 -1.73 -10.82
N GLN A 82 -14.62 -0.95 -10.39
CA GLN A 82 -14.62 0.49 -10.52
C GLN A 82 -14.74 0.95 -11.98
N LYS A 83 -14.04 0.29 -12.93
CA LYS A 83 -14.13 0.59 -14.35
C LYS A 83 -15.51 0.29 -14.91
N HIS A 84 -16.11 -0.81 -14.52
CA HIS A 84 -17.47 -1.18 -14.93
C HIS A 84 -18.49 -0.13 -14.48
N GLN A 85 -18.34 0.38 -13.27
CA GLN A 85 -19.29 1.32 -12.66
C GLN A 85 -19.09 2.77 -13.11
N PHE A 86 -17.84 3.24 -13.20
CA PHE A 86 -17.52 4.65 -13.39
C PHE A 86 -16.69 4.97 -14.64
N GLY A 87 -16.19 3.98 -15.35
CA GLY A 87 -15.26 4.17 -16.47
C GLY A 87 -15.79 4.99 -17.65
N LYS A 88 -17.13 5.13 -17.76
CA LYS A 88 -17.78 6.00 -18.78
C LYS A 88 -18.21 7.36 -18.21
N ILE A 89 -18.12 7.56 -16.90
CA ILE A 89 -18.62 8.76 -16.20
C ILE A 89 -17.49 9.77 -16.02
N SER A 90 -16.30 9.30 -15.70
CA SER A 90 -15.14 10.14 -15.39
C SER A 90 -13.87 9.59 -16.00
N LYS A 91 -12.93 10.48 -16.34
CA LYS A 91 -11.55 10.10 -16.68
C LYS A 91 -10.78 9.59 -15.45
N TYR A 92 -11.15 10.05 -14.26
CA TYR A 92 -10.53 9.62 -13.02
C TYR A 92 -11.04 8.24 -12.61
N VAL A 93 -10.12 7.42 -12.10
CA VAL A 93 -10.46 6.08 -11.58
C VAL A 93 -11.38 6.19 -10.37
N PHE A 94 -11.06 7.12 -9.48
CA PHE A 94 -11.89 7.44 -8.32
C PHE A 94 -12.35 8.89 -8.42
N CYS A 95 -13.64 9.09 -8.45
CA CYS A 95 -14.23 10.40 -8.65
C CYS A 95 -15.31 10.71 -7.61
N ASN A 96 -15.58 11.99 -7.43
CA ASN A 96 -16.71 12.49 -6.68
C ASN A 96 -18.01 12.43 -7.53
N SER A 97 -19.14 12.83 -6.95
CA SER A 97 -20.46 12.81 -7.62
C SER A 97 -20.55 13.72 -8.85
N THR A 98 -19.62 14.66 -9.04
CA THR A 98 -19.57 15.55 -10.22
C THR A 98 -18.55 15.07 -11.28
N GLY A 99 -17.91 13.91 -11.07
CA GLY A 99 -16.91 13.35 -11.97
C GLY A 99 -15.50 13.93 -11.80
N GLY A 100 -15.30 14.84 -10.83
CA GLY A 100 -13.98 15.36 -10.46
C GLY A 100 -13.24 14.42 -9.50
N PRO A 101 -11.97 14.72 -9.15
CA PRO A 101 -11.22 13.91 -8.20
C PRO A 101 -11.87 13.87 -6.81
N VAL A 102 -11.56 12.83 -6.05
CA VAL A 102 -12.05 12.68 -4.66
C VAL A 102 -11.55 13.84 -3.79
N ASP A 103 -12.44 14.46 -3.03
CA ASP A 103 -12.11 15.47 -2.05
C ASP A 103 -11.58 14.81 -0.76
N THR A 104 -10.32 15.08 -0.45
CA THR A 104 -9.61 14.48 0.69
C THR A 104 -10.26 14.82 2.03
N LYS A 105 -10.65 16.09 2.25
CA LYS A 105 -11.25 16.53 3.51
C LYS A 105 -12.61 15.90 3.73
N ASN A 106 -13.42 15.89 2.68
CA ASN A 106 -14.76 15.30 2.73
C ASN A 106 -14.68 13.79 2.95
N PHE A 107 -13.79 13.08 2.23
CA PHE A 107 -13.54 11.66 2.45
C PHE A 107 -13.10 11.40 3.90
N GLN A 108 -12.11 12.13 4.41
CA GLN A 108 -11.60 11.93 5.75
C GLN A 108 -12.66 12.20 6.82
N SER A 109 -13.38 13.33 6.74
CA SER A 109 -14.31 13.75 7.78
C SER A 109 -15.60 12.93 7.79
N ARG A 110 -16.19 12.66 6.63
CA ARG A 110 -17.52 12.04 6.52
C ARG A 110 -17.50 10.53 6.33
N ILE A 111 -16.47 9.99 5.70
CA ILE A 111 -16.40 8.57 5.37
C ILE A 111 -15.41 7.85 6.30
N TRP A 112 -14.16 8.24 6.25
CA TRP A 112 -13.09 7.56 6.96
C TRP A 112 -13.27 7.59 8.49
N ASN A 113 -13.45 8.78 9.06
CA ASN A 113 -13.64 8.92 10.50
C ASN A 113 -14.90 8.20 10.99
N THR A 114 -15.99 8.25 10.22
CA THR A 114 -17.24 7.55 10.55
C THR A 114 -17.04 6.03 10.63
N VAL A 115 -16.24 5.47 9.72
CA VAL A 115 -15.90 4.04 9.77
C VAL A 115 -15.05 3.70 10.98
N LEU A 116 -14.05 4.53 11.29
CA LEU A 116 -13.21 4.30 12.46
C LEU A 116 -14.02 4.38 13.76
N ASP A 117 -14.89 5.39 13.89
CA ASP A 117 -15.77 5.55 15.05
C ASP A 117 -16.73 4.34 15.20
N LYS A 118 -17.32 3.87 14.08
CA LYS A 118 -18.22 2.70 14.08
C LYS A 118 -17.49 1.39 14.51
N LEU A 119 -16.21 1.30 14.21
CA LEU A 119 -15.36 0.16 14.58
C LEU A 119 -14.64 0.35 15.92
N GLU A 120 -14.94 1.44 16.63
CA GLU A 120 -14.26 1.81 17.90
C GLU A 120 -12.74 1.88 17.76
N LEU A 121 -12.23 2.24 16.57
CA LEU A 121 -10.82 2.38 16.29
C LEU A 121 -10.36 3.82 16.56
N PRO A 122 -9.14 4.01 17.08
CA PRO A 122 -8.57 5.35 17.22
C PRO A 122 -8.56 6.09 15.90
N ARG A 123 -8.98 7.35 15.90
CA ARG A 123 -8.94 8.20 14.71
C ARG A 123 -7.51 8.38 14.24
N ARG A 124 -7.28 8.07 12.98
CA ARG A 124 -5.99 8.17 12.28
C ARG A 124 -6.24 8.76 10.90
N ARG A 125 -5.24 9.45 10.36
CA ARG A 125 -5.32 9.98 8.99
C ARG A 125 -5.41 8.83 7.98
N PRO A 126 -6.15 8.99 6.86
CA PRO A 126 -6.19 7.98 5.79
C PRO A 126 -4.82 7.60 5.22
N TYR A 127 -3.82 8.49 5.33
CA TYR A 127 -2.42 8.24 4.96
C TYR A 127 -1.82 7.00 5.64
N GLN A 128 -2.32 6.60 6.80
CA GLN A 128 -1.88 5.39 7.50
C GLN A 128 -2.09 4.10 6.69
N THR A 129 -2.96 4.11 5.66
CA THR A 129 -3.11 2.97 4.74
C THR A 129 -1.82 2.66 4.00
N ARG A 130 -1.03 3.67 3.65
CA ARG A 130 0.29 3.52 3.01
C ARG A 130 1.31 2.87 3.96
N HIS A 131 1.33 3.27 5.23
CA HIS A 131 2.15 2.61 6.24
C HIS A 131 1.73 1.15 6.43
N THR A 132 0.43 0.87 6.36
CA THR A 132 -0.09 -0.51 6.44
C THR A 132 0.40 -1.34 5.25
N ALA A 133 0.37 -0.82 4.02
CA ALA A 133 0.92 -1.51 2.85
C ALA A 133 2.40 -1.89 3.05
N ALA A 134 3.23 -0.91 3.44
CA ALA A 134 4.65 -1.14 3.68
C ALA A 134 4.91 -2.21 4.74
N THR A 135 4.17 -2.17 5.86
CA THR A 135 4.34 -3.15 6.93
C THR A 135 3.88 -4.55 6.53
N LEU A 136 2.80 -4.67 5.75
CA LEU A 136 2.32 -5.95 5.23
C LEU A 136 3.34 -6.58 4.28
N TRP A 137 3.86 -5.82 3.32
CA TRP A 137 4.87 -6.31 2.38
C TRP A 137 6.15 -6.73 3.08
N LEU A 138 6.66 -5.90 4.02
CA LEU A 138 7.84 -6.27 4.80
C LEU A 138 7.60 -7.52 5.65
N SER A 139 6.45 -7.63 6.32
CA SER A 139 6.14 -8.78 7.17
C SER A 139 5.88 -10.06 6.37
N SER A 140 5.49 -9.96 5.10
CA SER A 140 5.37 -11.11 4.19
C SER A 140 6.72 -11.56 3.61
N GLY A 141 7.81 -10.81 3.86
CA GLY A 141 9.14 -11.14 3.37
C GLY A 141 9.44 -10.64 1.96
N GLU A 142 8.65 -9.69 1.44
CA GLU A 142 8.92 -9.08 0.14
C GLU A 142 10.27 -8.35 0.11
N ASN A 143 10.89 -8.31 -1.08
CA ASN A 143 12.16 -7.67 -1.28
C ASN A 143 12.07 -6.15 -0.98
N PRO A 144 12.89 -5.59 -0.06
CA PRO A 144 12.87 -4.17 0.28
C PRO A 144 13.07 -3.22 -0.91
N GLU A 145 13.87 -3.60 -1.91
CA GLU A 145 14.07 -2.81 -3.13
C GLU A 145 12.79 -2.75 -3.97
N TRP A 146 12.06 -3.87 -4.07
CA TRP A 146 10.76 -3.90 -4.72
C TRP A 146 9.76 -3.00 -3.96
N ILE A 147 9.70 -3.11 -2.62
CA ILE A 147 8.80 -2.28 -1.80
C ILE A 147 9.13 -0.79 -1.98
N ALA A 148 10.42 -0.41 -1.96
CA ALA A 148 10.84 0.97 -2.17
C ALA A 148 10.37 1.51 -3.52
N ARG A 149 10.49 0.72 -4.61
CA ARG A 149 9.97 1.08 -5.93
C ARG A 149 8.44 1.22 -5.93
N GLN A 150 7.71 0.25 -5.37
CA GLN A 150 6.24 0.33 -5.28
C GLN A 150 5.78 1.58 -4.55
N MET A 151 6.47 1.95 -3.50
CA MET A 151 6.16 3.15 -2.71
C MET A 151 6.67 4.46 -3.34
N GLY A 152 7.61 4.42 -4.28
CA GLY A 152 8.27 5.61 -4.81
C GLY A 152 9.18 6.27 -3.76
N HIS A 153 9.96 5.45 -3.06
CA HIS A 153 11.04 5.88 -2.20
C HIS A 153 12.34 5.92 -3.00
N SER A 154 13.16 6.95 -2.80
CA SER A 154 14.46 7.09 -3.45
C SER A 154 15.49 6.05 -2.99
N SER A 155 15.28 5.42 -1.84
CA SER A 155 16.14 4.38 -1.29
C SER A 155 15.39 3.50 -0.29
N THR A 156 15.95 2.31 -0.02
CA THR A 156 15.45 1.41 1.03
C THR A 156 15.72 1.90 2.43
N GLN A 157 16.60 2.90 2.61
CA GLN A 157 16.94 3.45 3.92
C GLN A 157 15.70 3.95 4.67
N MET A 158 14.78 4.60 3.97
CA MET A 158 13.52 5.08 4.55
C MET A 158 12.65 3.91 5.07
N LEU A 159 12.63 2.78 4.35
CA LEU A 159 11.92 1.59 4.82
C LEU A 159 12.51 1.08 6.12
N PHE A 160 13.82 0.92 6.20
CA PHE A 160 14.48 0.40 7.40
C PHE A 160 14.40 1.37 8.58
N THR A 161 14.51 2.68 8.34
CA THR A 161 14.36 3.69 9.39
C THR A 161 12.96 3.68 10.00
N THR A 162 11.93 3.56 9.15
CA THR A 162 10.53 3.67 9.59
C THR A 162 9.93 2.34 10.01
N TYR A 163 10.32 1.23 9.35
CA TYR A 163 9.61 -0.05 9.44
C TYR A 163 10.51 -1.23 9.85
N SER A 164 11.74 -1.01 10.32
CA SER A 164 12.70 -2.09 10.66
C SER A 164 12.12 -3.18 11.57
N ARG A 165 11.29 -2.79 12.55
CA ARG A 165 10.62 -3.74 13.47
C ARG A 165 9.68 -4.75 12.79
N TRP A 166 9.29 -4.52 11.53
CA TRP A 166 8.38 -5.38 10.78
C TRP A 166 9.10 -6.29 9.79
N VAL A 167 10.42 -6.12 9.65
CA VAL A 167 11.21 -6.99 8.78
C VAL A 167 11.39 -8.34 9.48
N PRO A 168 10.98 -9.45 8.85
CA PRO A 168 11.19 -10.77 9.42
C PRO A 168 12.66 -11.00 9.74
N ASN A 169 12.93 -11.58 10.90
CA ASN A 169 14.28 -11.92 11.37
C ASN A 169 15.23 -10.77 11.70
N LEU A 170 14.89 -9.48 11.48
CA LEU A 170 15.75 -8.36 11.91
C LEU A 170 15.85 -8.25 13.45
N THR A 171 14.92 -8.84 14.17
CA THR A 171 14.95 -8.94 15.64
C THR A 171 15.79 -10.13 16.15
N ARG A 172 16.12 -11.09 15.29
CA ARG A 172 17.03 -12.19 15.64
C ARG A 172 18.45 -11.68 15.64
N ARG A 173 19.14 -11.84 16.76
CA ARG A 173 20.53 -11.43 16.96
C ARG A 173 21.47 -12.63 17.17
N ASP A 174 20.97 -13.84 16.91
CA ASP A 174 21.58 -15.10 17.30
C ASP A 174 22.17 -15.92 16.14
N GLY A 175 22.02 -15.44 14.91
CA GLY A 175 22.51 -16.16 13.73
C GLY A 175 21.73 -17.42 13.36
N SER A 176 20.69 -17.77 14.09
CA SER A 176 19.94 -19.03 13.92
C SER A 176 19.36 -19.26 12.51
N ALA A 177 19.04 -18.18 11.78
CA ALA A 177 18.58 -18.29 10.39
C ALA A 177 19.70 -18.76 9.44
N PHE A 178 20.93 -18.33 9.67
CA PHE A 178 22.09 -18.79 8.91
C PHE A 178 22.43 -20.25 9.25
N GLU A 179 22.40 -20.61 10.51
CA GLU A 179 22.58 -22.00 10.95
C GLU A 179 21.53 -22.94 10.33
N ALA A 180 20.26 -22.54 10.34
CA ALA A 180 19.18 -23.31 9.70
C ALA A 180 19.41 -23.47 8.19
N MET A 181 19.92 -22.45 7.51
CA MET A 181 20.27 -22.49 6.09
C MET A 181 21.45 -23.46 5.85
N LEU A 182 22.49 -23.45 6.69
CA LEU A 182 23.61 -24.37 6.60
C LEU A 182 23.17 -25.83 6.78
N GLN A 183 22.28 -26.10 7.75
CA GLN A 183 21.69 -27.42 7.97
C GLN A 183 20.87 -27.90 6.76
N THR A 184 19.99 -27.04 6.26
CA THR A 184 19.11 -27.35 5.12
C THR A 184 19.90 -27.68 3.87
N ASN A 185 21.04 -27.02 3.66
CA ASN A 185 21.91 -27.25 2.50
C ASN A 185 23.01 -28.29 2.75
N GLY A 186 23.00 -28.97 3.90
CA GLY A 186 23.92 -30.06 4.18
C GLY A 186 25.37 -29.65 4.46
N PHE A 187 25.63 -28.37 4.76
CA PHE A 187 26.96 -27.88 5.11
C PHE A 187 27.39 -28.27 6.52
N VAL A 188 26.44 -28.50 7.42
CA VAL A 188 26.69 -28.88 8.81
C VAL A 188 25.64 -29.90 9.24
N THR A 189 26.11 -31.04 9.77
CA THR A 189 25.27 -31.99 10.52
C THR A 189 25.67 -31.85 11.98
N PHE A 190 24.77 -31.34 12.83
CA PHE A 190 24.97 -31.44 14.28
C PHE A 190 24.52 -32.81 14.72
N ASP A 191 25.45 -33.62 15.23
CA ASP A 191 25.09 -34.81 15.96
C ASP A 191 24.31 -34.41 17.23
N ALA A 192 23.18 -35.08 17.47
CA ALA A 192 22.29 -34.81 18.60
C ALA A 192 22.93 -35.15 19.99
N GLY A 193 24.24 -35.22 20.05
CA GLY A 193 25.02 -35.68 21.21
C GLY A 193 25.72 -34.59 22.03
N ASP A 194 25.83 -33.34 21.59
CA ASP A 194 26.62 -32.31 22.25
C ASP A 194 25.80 -31.29 23.09
N ALA A 195 24.63 -31.67 23.57
CA ALA A 195 23.87 -30.90 24.55
C ALA A 195 24.03 -31.57 25.93
N ALA A 196 25.17 -31.32 26.58
CA ALA A 196 25.41 -31.66 28.00
C ALA A 196 25.76 -30.39 28.77
#